data_edaa5465002d78366435958963ea58ca
#
_entry.id   edaa5465002d78366435958963ea58ca
#
_cell.length_a   1.000
_cell.length_b   1.000
_cell.length_c   1.000
_cell.angle_alpha   90.00
_cell.angle_beta   90.00
_cell.angle_gamma   90.00
#
_symmetry.space_group_name_H-M   'P 1'
#
loop_
_entity.id
_entity.type
_entity.pdbx_description
1 polymer ?
#
loop_
_entity_poly.entity_id
_entity_poly.type
_entity_poly.pdbx_seq_one_letter_code
_entity_poly.pdbx_strand_id
1 'polypeptide(L)'
;MAAASGSFHESEDALRPETKDRHRAIVSIMEEMEAVDWYDQRVDAAGDEELKAILAHNRDEEKEHASMMLEWLRRRDPKLDEHLRTYLFTNKSLLEIEEEAEGKGGGKSSAGDGSLGIGSLRS
;
A
#
# COMPACT_ATOMS: atom_id res chain seq x y z
N MET A 1 14.59 7.79 5.91
CA MET A 1 13.49 8.68 5.60
C MET A 1 13.08 8.62 4.17
N ALA A 2 11.83 8.96 3.93
CA ALA A 2 11.28 8.93 2.58
C ALA A 2 11.91 9.94 1.64
N ALA A 3 12.67 10.90 2.19
CA ALA A 3 13.19 12.02 1.38
C ALA A 3 14.03 11.57 0.20
N ALA A 4 14.94 10.60 0.40
CA ALA A 4 15.80 10.14 -0.67
C ALA A 4 15.02 9.42 -1.77
N SER A 5 14.00 8.65 -1.39
CA SER A 5 13.14 7.95 -2.33
C SER A 5 12.03 8.85 -2.85
N GLY A 6 11.87 10.03 -2.25
CA GLY A 6 10.82 10.97 -2.64
C GLY A 6 11.15 11.79 -3.86
N SER A 7 12.40 11.75 -4.36
CA SER A 7 12.75 12.52 -5.53
C SER A 7 12.50 11.71 -6.80
N PHE A 8 12.42 12.42 -7.93
CA PHE A 8 12.33 11.76 -9.23
C PHE A 8 13.68 11.12 -9.57
N HIS A 9 13.63 9.98 -10.25
CA HIS A 9 14.83 9.27 -10.69
C HIS A 9 15.09 9.46 -12.17
N GLU A 10 14.24 10.22 -12.85
CA GLU A 10 14.38 10.55 -14.26
C GLU A 10 14.14 12.04 -14.43
N SER A 11 14.49 12.56 -15.60
CA SER A 11 14.23 13.96 -15.92
C SER A 11 12.72 14.22 -15.81
N GLU A 12 12.37 15.31 -15.16
CA GLU A 12 10.97 15.68 -14.98
C GLU A 12 10.24 15.77 -16.33
N ASP A 13 10.94 16.26 -17.34
CA ASP A 13 10.35 16.43 -18.67
C ASP A 13 9.97 15.09 -19.31
N ALA A 14 10.60 14.02 -18.88
CA ALA A 14 10.30 12.68 -19.42
C ALA A 14 9.10 12.03 -18.76
N LEU A 15 8.60 12.62 -17.67
CA LEU A 15 7.53 12.01 -16.88
C LEU A 15 6.16 12.54 -17.29
N ARG A 16 5.21 11.63 -17.47
CA ARG A 16 3.83 12.02 -17.75
C ARG A 16 3.18 12.59 -16.50
N PRO A 17 2.17 13.46 -16.64
CA PRO A 17 1.46 13.98 -15.45
C PRO A 17 0.90 12.89 -14.56
N GLU A 18 0.39 11.81 -15.14
CA GLU A 18 -0.16 10.69 -14.35
C GLU A 18 0.93 10.03 -13.50
N THR A 19 2.12 9.89 -14.06
CA THR A 19 3.24 9.32 -13.31
C THR A 19 3.64 10.21 -12.15
N LYS A 20 3.63 11.53 -12.37
CA LYS A 20 3.94 12.48 -11.32
C LYS A 20 2.92 12.44 -10.20
N ASP A 21 1.63 12.30 -10.55
CA ASP A 21 0.59 12.21 -9.52
C ASP A 21 0.72 10.92 -8.73
N ARG A 22 1.03 9.81 -9.40
CA ARG A 22 1.26 8.55 -8.68
C ARG A 22 2.47 8.67 -7.75
N HIS A 23 3.50 9.37 -8.21
CA HIS A 23 4.67 9.63 -7.37
C HIS A 23 4.27 10.38 -6.09
N ARG A 24 3.44 11.42 -6.24
CA ARG A 24 2.97 12.18 -5.08
C ARG A 24 2.20 11.30 -4.10
N ALA A 25 1.36 10.42 -4.63
CA ALA A 25 0.58 9.52 -3.78
C ALA A 25 1.49 8.51 -3.07
N ILE A 26 2.44 7.94 -3.80
CA ILE A 26 3.35 6.94 -3.23
C ILE A 26 4.22 7.56 -2.14
N VAL A 27 4.79 8.75 -2.41
CA VAL A 27 5.60 9.43 -1.41
C VAL A 27 4.77 9.77 -0.18
N SER A 28 3.51 10.18 -0.37
CA SER A 28 2.62 10.46 0.76
C SER A 28 2.41 9.21 1.61
N ILE A 29 2.17 8.05 0.98
CA ILE A 29 2.02 6.81 1.72
C ILE A 29 3.30 6.49 2.51
N MET A 30 4.45 6.67 1.87
CA MET A 30 5.73 6.41 2.53
C MET A 30 5.87 7.28 3.78
N GLU A 31 5.56 8.56 3.65
CA GLU A 31 5.67 9.48 4.78
C GLU A 31 4.67 9.16 5.88
N GLU A 32 3.46 8.79 5.50
CA GLU A 32 2.43 8.45 6.48
C GLU A 32 2.75 7.16 7.21
N MET A 33 3.27 6.17 6.50
CA MET A 33 3.68 4.92 7.15
C MET A 33 4.90 5.11 8.03
N GLU A 34 5.82 5.97 7.62
CA GLU A 34 6.95 6.35 8.46
C GLU A 34 6.46 6.99 9.76
N ALA A 35 5.46 7.86 9.65
CA ALA A 35 4.89 8.51 10.81
C ALA A 35 4.21 7.49 11.74
N VAL A 36 3.51 6.51 11.17
CA VAL A 36 2.91 5.44 11.97
C VAL A 36 3.99 4.72 12.80
N ASP A 37 5.10 4.38 12.15
CA ASP A 37 6.20 3.69 12.82
C ASP A 37 6.78 4.53 13.95
N TRP A 38 7.02 5.80 13.68
CA TRP A 38 7.61 6.68 14.68
C TRP A 38 6.67 6.93 15.85
N TYR A 39 5.38 7.12 15.58
CA TYR A 39 4.40 7.29 16.66
C TYR A 39 4.25 6.02 17.50
N ASP A 40 4.30 4.84 16.85
CA ASP A 40 4.28 3.57 17.59
C ASP A 40 5.40 3.53 18.63
N GLN A 41 6.61 3.91 18.20
CA GLN A 41 7.75 3.91 19.09
C GLN A 41 7.58 4.93 20.23
N ARG A 42 7.05 6.10 19.91
CA ARG A 42 6.84 7.14 20.91
C ARG A 42 5.78 6.74 21.92
N VAL A 43 4.73 6.06 21.47
CA VAL A 43 3.71 5.55 22.39
C VAL A 43 4.32 4.62 23.42
N ASP A 44 5.19 3.70 22.94
CA ASP A 44 5.84 2.76 23.84
C ASP A 44 6.76 3.46 24.84
N ALA A 45 7.46 4.49 24.39
CA ALA A 45 8.50 5.13 25.18
C ALA A 45 8.01 6.24 26.11
N ALA A 46 6.87 6.84 25.81
CA ALA A 46 6.41 8.00 26.59
C ALA A 46 5.97 7.58 27.98
N GLY A 47 6.30 8.42 28.98
CA GLY A 47 5.93 8.14 30.36
C GLY A 47 4.62 8.73 30.78
N ASP A 48 4.17 9.77 30.10
CA ASP A 48 2.94 10.47 30.48
C ASP A 48 1.75 9.85 29.75
N GLU A 49 0.70 9.51 30.50
CA GLU A 49 -0.44 8.80 29.96
C GLU A 49 -1.24 9.65 28.96
N GLU A 50 -1.37 10.94 29.25
CA GLU A 50 -2.09 11.81 28.32
C GLU A 50 -1.32 11.95 27.02
N LEU A 51 -0.01 12.11 27.11
CA LEU A 51 0.83 12.20 25.92
C LEU A 51 0.74 10.92 25.10
N LYS A 52 0.78 9.77 25.77
CA LYS A 52 0.63 8.48 25.07
C LYS A 52 -0.68 8.42 24.28
N ALA A 53 -1.76 8.87 24.89
CA ALA A 53 -3.06 8.84 24.23
C ALA A 53 -3.08 9.74 23.00
N ILE A 54 -2.47 10.91 23.09
CA ILE A 54 -2.39 11.83 21.95
C ILE A 54 -1.55 11.23 20.83
N LEU A 55 -0.41 10.64 21.20
CA LEU A 55 0.47 10.01 20.21
C LEU A 55 -0.22 8.83 19.51
N ALA A 56 -0.97 8.04 20.27
CA ALA A 56 -1.72 6.92 19.70
C ALA A 56 -2.80 7.42 18.74
N HIS A 57 -3.46 8.51 19.12
CA HIS A 57 -4.46 9.12 18.24
C HIS A 57 -3.84 9.57 16.93
N ASN A 58 -2.70 10.26 17.01
CA ASN A 58 -2.01 10.74 15.82
C ASN A 58 -1.55 9.58 14.94
N ARG A 59 -1.06 8.50 15.56
CA ARG A 59 -0.67 7.30 14.82
C ARG A 59 -1.85 6.75 14.02
N ASP A 60 -3.00 6.64 14.66
CA ASP A 60 -4.17 6.06 14.02
C ASP A 60 -4.72 6.94 12.91
N GLU A 61 -4.57 8.28 13.06
CA GLU A 61 -4.91 9.20 11.99
C GLU A 61 -4.02 8.99 10.77
N GLU A 62 -2.75 8.72 10.98
CA GLU A 62 -1.85 8.47 9.86
C GLU A 62 -2.21 7.19 9.12
N LYS A 63 -2.70 6.18 9.84
CA LYS A 63 -3.18 4.96 9.20
C LYS A 63 -4.36 5.24 8.29
N GLU A 64 -5.24 6.11 8.71
CA GLU A 64 -6.38 6.52 7.88
C GLU A 64 -5.90 7.25 6.64
N HIS A 65 -4.97 8.18 6.80
CA HIS A 65 -4.44 8.93 5.67
C HIS A 65 -3.78 8.01 4.65
N ALA A 66 -2.97 7.07 5.11
CA ALA A 66 -2.33 6.10 4.23
C ALA A 66 -3.36 5.27 3.47
N SER A 67 -4.45 4.91 4.16
CA SER A 67 -5.50 4.11 3.54
C SER A 67 -6.19 4.85 2.40
N MET A 68 -6.43 6.15 2.59
CA MET A 68 -7.05 6.95 1.54
C MET A 68 -6.15 7.05 0.30
N MET A 69 -4.85 7.25 0.53
CA MET A 69 -3.91 7.33 -0.58
C MET A 69 -3.78 6.00 -1.31
N LEU A 70 -3.80 4.91 -0.57
CA LEU A 70 -3.73 3.57 -1.18
C LEU A 70 -4.95 3.33 -2.08
N GLU A 71 -6.13 3.73 -1.61
CA GLU A 71 -7.34 3.56 -2.41
C GLU A 71 -7.29 4.44 -3.66
N TRP A 72 -6.75 5.65 -3.53
CA TRP A 72 -6.60 6.53 -4.69
C TRP A 72 -5.73 5.84 -5.76
N LEU A 73 -4.63 5.22 -5.34
CA LEU A 73 -3.75 4.48 -6.25
C LEU A 73 -4.46 3.28 -6.87
N ARG A 74 -5.17 2.52 -6.03
CA ARG A 74 -5.85 1.31 -6.50
C ARG A 74 -6.81 1.62 -7.66
N ARG A 75 -7.54 2.72 -7.53
CA ARG A 75 -8.53 3.09 -8.54
C ARG A 75 -7.92 3.43 -9.90
N ARG A 76 -6.63 3.72 -9.91
CA ARG A 76 -5.92 4.17 -11.12
C ARG A 76 -4.87 3.19 -11.62
N ASP A 77 -4.75 2.05 -10.97
CA ASP A 77 -3.70 1.07 -11.29
C ASP A 77 -4.32 -0.32 -11.31
N PRO A 78 -4.70 -0.80 -12.51
CA PRO A 78 -5.37 -2.11 -12.61
C PRO A 78 -4.56 -3.27 -12.06
N LYS A 79 -3.25 -3.23 -12.20
CA LYS A 79 -2.41 -4.33 -11.70
C LYS A 79 -2.34 -4.30 -10.17
N LEU A 80 -2.24 -3.11 -9.59
CA LEU A 80 -2.30 -2.97 -8.14
C LEU A 80 -3.66 -3.42 -7.62
N ASP A 81 -4.74 -3.02 -8.30
CA ASP A 81 -6.08 -3.44 -7.93
C ASP A 81 -6.20 -4.96 -7.92
N GLU A 82 -5.68 -5.60 -8.95
CA GLU A 82 -5.72 -7.06 -9.05
C GLU A 82 -5.05 -7.71 -7.84
N HIS A 83 -3.85 -7.25 -7.51
CA HIS A 83 -3.09 -7.83 -6.40
C HIS A 83 -3.74 -7.54 -5.05
N LEU A 84 -4.26 -6.32 -4.87
CA LEU A 84 -4.93 -6.00 -3.61
C LEU A 84 -6.16 -6.87 -3.41
N ARG A 85 -6.94 -7.12 -4.46
CA ARG A 85 -8.11 -7.98 -4.35
C ARG A 85 -7.75 -9.43 -4.07
N THR A 86 -6.57 -9.86 -4.51
CA THR A 86 -6.11 -11.22 -4.27
C THR A 86 -5.77 -11.44 -2.80
N TYR A 87 -5.15 -10.45 -2.16
CA TYR A 87 -4.56 -10.66 -0.83
C TYR A 87 -5.33 -10.02 0.31
N LEU A 88 -5.96 -8.86 0.08
CA LEU A 88 -6.59 -8.13 1.18
C LEU A 88 -7.84 -8.84 1.66
N PHE A 89 -8.08 -8.73 2.95
CA PHE A 89 -9.27 -9.27 3.62
C PHE A 89 -9.37 -10.80 3.51
N THR A 90 -8.22 -11.46 3.38
CA THR A 90 -8.16 -12.92 3.37
C THR A 90 -7.61 -13.41 4.71
N ASN A 91 -7.79 -14.71 4.96
CA ASN A 91 -7.35 -15.33 6.22
C ASN A 91 -6.34 -16.45 6.02
N LYS A 92 -6.08 -16.83 4.77
CA LYS A 92 -5.16 -17.90 4.47
C LYS A 92 -3.73 -17.39 4.51
N SER A 93 -2.78 -18.32 4.58
CA SER A 93 -1.37 -17.96 4.45
C SER A 93 -1.16 -17.20 3.16
N LEU A 94 -0.45 -16.05 3.24
CA LEU A 94 -0.23 -15.21 2.08
C LEU A 94 0.58 -15.93 1.00
N LEU A 95 1.54 -16.76 1.41
CA LEU A 95 2.32 -17.53 0.45
C LEU A 95 1.48 -18.60 -0.24
N GLU A 96 0.51 -19.17 0.49
CA GLU A 96 -0.44 -20.10 -0.09
C GLU A 96 -1.30 -19.43 -1.15
N ILE A 97 -1.77 -18.22 -0.84
CA ILE A 97 -2.60 -17.46 -1.78
C ILE A 97 -1.80 -17.17 -3.05
N GLU A 98 -0.54 -16.76 -2.89
CA GLU A 98 0.33 -16.51 -4.02
C GLU A 98 0.49 -17.76 -4.89
N GLU A 99 0.74 -18.89 -4.24
CA GLU A 99 0.91 -20.16 -4.92
C GLU A 99 -0.34 -20.54 -5.72
N GLU A 100 -1.50 -20.40 -5.11
CA GLU A 100 -2.76 -20.71 -5.78
C GLU A 100 -3.01 -19.80 -6.96
N ALA A 101 -2.74 -18.51 -6.80
CA ALA A 101 -2.95 -17.56 -7.87
C ALA A 101 -2.00 -17.82 -9.03
N GLU A 102 -0.74 -18.08 -8.75
CA GLU A 102 0.26 -18.33 -9.78
C GLU A 102 0.08 -19.70 -10.42
N GLY A 103 -0.30 -20.69 -9.62
CA GLY A 103 -0.55 -22.01 -10.15
C GLY A 103 -1.70 -22.03 -11.13
N LYS A 104 -2.76 -21.33 -10.84
CA LYS A 104 -3.89 -21.21 -11.76
C LYS A 104 -3.53 -20.40 -12.98
N GLY A 105 -2.87 -19.25 -12.75
CA GLY A 105 -2.48 -18.39 -13.83
C GLY A 105 -1.41 -19.02 -14.69
N GLY A 106 -0.52 -19.75 -14.03
CA GLY A 106 0.53 -20.44 -14.74
C GLY A 106 -0.01 -21.47 -15.71
N GLY A 107 -1.12 -22.04 -15.32
CA GLY A 107 -1.85 -22.80 -16.28
C GLY A 107 -2.27 -21.90 -17.38
N LYS A 108 -2.27 -20.74 -17.23
CA LYS A 108 -2.53 -19.74 -17.89
C LYS A 108 -2.34 -18.45 -17.82
N SER A 109 -1.89 -18.05 -17.75
CA SER A 109 -1.58 -16.90 -17.45
C SER A 109 -1.80 -16.14 -17.41
N SER A 110 -2.02 -15.97 -17.65
CA SER A 110 -2.13 -15.16 -17.22
C SER A 110 -2.52 -14.60 -17.14
N ALA A 111 -2.89 -14.59 -17.50
CA ALA A 111 -3.15 -14.10 -17.07
C ALA A 111 -3.55 -13.72 -16.89
N GLY A 112 -3.87 -13.84 -17.23
CA GLY A 112 -4.08 -13.46 -16.72
C GLY A 112 -4.55 -13.30 -16.48
N ASP A 113 -4.86 -13.11 -16.76
CA ASP A 113 -5.19 -13.02 -16.19
C ASP A 113 -5.70 -12.89 -15.67
N GLY A 114 -6.30 -12.93 -15.73
CA GLY A 114 -6.73 -12.69 -14.92
C GLY A 114 -7.45 -12.71 -14.44
N SER A 115 -7.79 -12.58 -14.56
CA SER A 115 -8.23 -12.62 -13.77
C SER A 115 -8.69 -12.81 -13.21
N LEU A 116 -9.20 -12.85 -13.45
CA LEU A 116 -9.45 -13.12 -12.58
C LEU A 116 -9.61 -13.31 -11.98
N GLY A 117 -9.95 -13.41 -12.14
CA GLY A 117 -9.98 -13.52 -11.23
C GLY A 117 -10.25 -13.72 -10.64
N ILE A 118 -10.22 -13.53 -10.82
CA ILE A 118 -10.13 -13.64 -9.93
C ILE A 118 -10.45 -13.71 -9.32
N GLY A 119 -10.86 -13.64 -9.78
CA GLY A 119 -10.86 -13.54 -9.00
C GLY A 119 -11.23 -13.71 -8.47
N SER A 120 -11.42 -13.57 -8.76
CA SER A 120 -11.36 -13.66 -8.05
C SER A 120 -11.45 -13.87 -7.42
N LEU A 121 -11.71 -13.84 -7.73
CA LEU A 121 -11.33 -13.99 -7.02
C LEU A 121 -11.44 -14.32 -6.25
N ARG A 122 -11.88 -14.44 -6.18
CA ARG A 122 -11.55 -14.62 -5.53
C ARG A 122 -11.73 -14.80 -4.52
N SER A 123 -11.92 -14.81 -4.45
CA SER A 123 -11.73 -14.76 -3.35
C SER A 123 -11.28 -14.56 -2.76
#